data_bf6c9fe2e36d9e50a25058f3491cba82
#
_entry.id   bf6c9fe2e36d9e50a25058f3491cba82
#
_cell.length_a   1.000
_cell.length_b   1.000
_cell.length_c   1.000
_cell.angle_alpha   90.00
_cell.angle_beta   90.00
_cell.angle_gamma   90.00
#
_symmetry.space_group_name_H-M   'P 1'
#
loop_
_entity.id
_entity.type
_entity.pdbx_description
1 polymer ?
#
loop_
_entity_poly.entity_id
_entity_poly.type
_entity_poly.pdbx_seq_one_letter_code
_entity_poly.pdbx_strand_id
1 'polypeptide(L)'
;LPTLGRWLAKVSIWDMAISDSVWGIPEYPAEKILESLLINRPIKVEEDSGHKDEHGKPIMVINQELTAAAMQKAEEIRQAFLDWVWTDDERRDMLTKLYNERFNTNVPPTYDGSHLELVNASEAVKLRPHQKNAVWRAIQEGTCLFDHVVGAGKTLACVATVMESKRMGFL
;
A
#
# COMPACT_ATOMS: atom_id res chain seq x y z
N LEU A 1 -12.81 2.61 -14.43
CA LEU A 1 -13.16 3.61 -13.41
C LEU A 1 -13.65 4.89 -14.11
N PRO A 2 -14.90 5.34 -13.90
CA PRO A 2 -15.49 6.45 -14.68
C PRO A 2 -14.72 7.77 -14.50
N THR A 3 -14.10 8.00 -13.34
CA THR A 3 -13.32 9.21 -13.06
C THR A 3 -12.04 9.27 -13.88
N LEU A 4 -11.31 8.15 -13.98
CA LEU A 4 -10.11 8.06 -14.81
C LEU A 4 -10.46 8.27 -16.28
N GLY A 5 -11.54 7.65 -16.78
CA GLY A 5 -11.98 7.83 -18.16
C GLY A 5 -12.33 9.28 -18.52
N ARG A 6 -12.95 10.05 -17.60
CA ARG A 6 -13.20 11.48 -17.79
C ARG A 6 -11.92 12.30 -17.88
N TRP A 7 -10.93 11.99 -17.06
CA TRP A 7 -9.63 12.67 -17.10
C TRP A 7 -8.90 12.35 -18.40
N LEU A 8 -8.84 11.08 -18.81
CA LEU A 8 -8.20 10.64 -20.06
C LEU A 8 -8.83 11.32 -21.29
N ALA A 9 -10.16 11.46 -21.32
CA ALA A 9 -10.84 12.18 -22.38
C ALA A 9 -10.48 13.69 -22.38
N LYS A 10 -10.34 14.31 -21.19
CA LYS A 10 -9.97 15.72 -21.07
C LYS A 10 -8.56 16.01 -21.60
N VAL A 11 -7.58 15.14 -21.28
CA VAL A 11 -6.18 15.33 -21.68
C VAL A 11 -5.85 14.78 -23.06
N SER A 12 -6.86 14.22 -23.76
CA SER A 12 -6.73 13.66 -25.12
C SER A 12 -5.58 12.65 -25.25
N ILE A 13 -5.37 11.83 -24.23
CA ILE A 13 -4.22 10.90 -24.13
C ILE A 13 -4.19 9.88 -25.29
N TRP A 14 -5.35 9.66 -25.94
CA TRP A 14 -5.51 8.74 -27.07
C TRP A 14 -5.20 9.39 -28.43
N ASP A 15 -4.93 10.71 -28.47
CA ASP A 15 -4.39 11.36 -29.64
C ASP A 15 -2.90 10.97 -29.79
N MET A 16 -2.54 10.37 -30.93
CA MET A 16 -1.18 9.82 -31.13
C MET A 16 -0.10 10.90 -30.96
N ALA A 17 -0.33 12.11 -31.47
CA ALA A 17 0.64 13.19 -31.35
C ALA A 17 0.81 13.63 -29.88
N ILE A 18 -0.27 13.67 -29.09
CA ILE A 18 -0.23 14.01 -27.67
C ILE A 18 0.34 12.84 -26.85
N SER A 19 -0.01 11.60 -27.21
CA SER A 19 0.47 10.40 -26.55
C SER A 19 1.99 10.28 -26.62
N ASP A 20 2.59 10.57 -27.77
CA ASP A 20 4.02 10.35 -28.02
C ASP A 20 4.89 11.54 -27.63
N SER A 21 4.33 12.75 -27.56
CA SER A 21 5.13 13.96 -27.31
C SER A 21 4.85 14.65 -25.99
N VAL A 22 3.60 14.67 -25.54
CA VAL A 22 3.21 15.37 -24.31
C VAL A 22 3.26 14.42 -23.11
N TRP A 23 2.57 13.29 -23.19
CA TRP A 23 2.39 12.35 -22.08
C TRP A 23 3.26 11.11 -22.16
N GLY A 24 4.00 10.91 -23.24
CA GLY A 24 4.89 9.79 -23.47
C GLY A 24 6.15 10.19 -24.22
N ILE A 25 6.81 9.19 -24.76
CA ILE A 25 7.92 9.29 -25.71
C ILE A 25 7.59 8.38 -26.89
N PRO A 26 8.15 8.61 -28.08
CA PRO A 26 7.85 7.80 -29.28
C PRO A 26 8.05 6.30 -29.08
N GLU A 27 9.10 5.90 -28.36
CA GLU A 27 9.42 4.49 -28.07
C GLU A 27 8.52 3.89 -26.98
N TYR A 28 7.93 4.74 -26.12
CA TYR A 28 7.06 4.33 -25.03
C TYR A 28 5.90 5.33 -24.84
N PRO A 29 4.83 5.21 -25.65
CA PRO A 29 3.70 6.14 -25.64
C PRO A 29 2.92 6.12 -24.34
N ALA A 30 2.14 7.17 -24.13
CA ALA A 30 1.36 7.38 -22.89
C ALA A 30 0.45 6.21 -22.50
N GLU A 31 -0.09 5.50 -23.50
CA GLU A 31 -0.92 4.32 -23.26
C GLU A 31 -0.16 3.22 -22.49
N LYS A 32 1.06 2.93 -22.91
CA LYS A 32 1.93 1.94 -22.25
C LYS A 32 2.38 2.40 -20.88
N ILE A 33 2.66 3.71 -20.72
CA ILE A 33 2.97 4.30 -19.43
C ILE A 33 1.78 4.14 -18.49
N LEU A 34 0.57 4.51 -18.94
CA LEU A 34 -0.65 4.40 -18.15
C LEU A 34 -0.97 2.95 -17.77
N GLU A 35 -0.83 2.02 -18.71
CA GLU A 35 -0.98 0.59 -18.40
C GLU A 35 -0.03 0.14 -17.30
N SER A 36 1.26 0.50 -17.44
CA SER A 36 2.29 0.16 -16.45
C SER A 36 1.97 0.75 -15.06
N LEU A 37 1.50 2.00 -15.00
CA LEU A 37 1.07 2.64 -13.76
C LEU A 37 -0.14 1.93 -13.11
N LEU A 38 -1.14 1.55 -13.90
CA LEU A 38 -2.36 0.91 -13.41
C LEU A 38 -2.13 -0.50 -12.84
N ILE A 39 -1.19 -1.25 -13.42
CA ILE A 39 -0.86 -2.62 -12.97
C ILE A 39 0.39 -2.65 -12.08
N ASN A 40 0.93 -1.48 -11.72
CA ASN A 40 2.16 -1.34 -10.93
C ASN A 40 3.35 -2.12 -11.51
N ARG A 41 3.52 -2.08 -12.84
CA ARG A 41 4.63 -2.70 -13.54
C ARG A 41 5.79 -1.71 -13.69
N PRO A 42 7.05 -2.12 -13.48
CA PRO A 42 8.20 -1.25 -13.72
C PRO A 42 8.31 -0.90 -15.21
N ILE A 43 8.52 0.39 -15.51
CA ILE A 43 8.73 0.87 -16.87
C ILE A 43 10.15 0.53 -17.29
N LYS A 44 10.28 -0.15 -18.42
CA LYS A 44 11.56 -0.49 -19.06
C LYS A 44 11.41 -0.30 -20.56
N VAL A 45 12.26 0.54 -21.14
CA VAL A 45 12.30 0.76 -22.58
C VAL A 45 13.45 -0.05 -23.14
N GLU A 46 13.14 -0.95 -24.05
CA GLU A 46 14.09 -1.83 -24.70
C GLU A 46 14.33 -1.36 -26.11
N GLU A 47 15.59 -1.42 -26.55
CA GLU A 47 16.01 -1.14 -27.93
C GLU A 47 16.80 -2.31 -28.51
N ASP A 48 16.85 -2.38 -29.82
CA ASP A 48 17.66 -3.38 -30.53
C ASP A 48 19.16 -3.08 -30.36
N SER A 49 19.89 -4.01 -29.77
CA SER A 49 21.34 -3.89 -29.57
C SER A 49 22.15 -3.92 -30.89
N GLY A 50 21.51 -4.15 -32.04
CA GLY A 50 22.16 -4.39 -33.31
C GLY A 50 22.78 -5.80 -33.47
N HIS A 51 22.65 -6.63 -32.42
CA HIS A 51 23.14 -8.01 -32.43
C HIS A 51 21.97 -8.98 -32.51
N LYS A 52 22.21 -10.13 -33.11
CA LYS A 52 21.23 -11.21 -33.25
C LYS A 52 21.65 -12.42 -32.41
N ASP A 53 20.66 -13.11 -31.85
CA ASP A 53 20.87 -14.37 -31.15
C ASP A 53 21.16 -15.53 -32.16
N GLU A 54 21.42 -16.72 -31.63
CA GLU A 54 21.69 -17.95 -32.45
C GLU A 54 20.52 -18.32 -33.38
N HIS A 55 19.32 -17.76 -33.14
CA HIS A 55 18.11 -17.99 -33.96
C HIS A 55 17.79 -16.82 -34.90
N GLY A 56 18.70 -15.83 -35.02
CA GLY A 56 18.54 -14.66 -35.88
C GLY A 56 17.59 -13.59 -35.38
N LYS A 57 17.14 -13.66 -34.11
CA LYS A 57 16.29 -12.63 -33.46
C LYS A 57 17.16 -11.50 -32.91
N PRO A 58 16.70 -10.24 -32.99
CA PRO A 58 17.41 -9.11 -32.38
C PRO A 58 17.50 -9.26 -30.85
N ILE A 59 18.68 -9.01 -30.32
CA ILE A 59 18.88 -8.97 -28.86
C ILE A 59 18.46 -7.60 -28.37
N MET A 60 17.40 -7.57 -27.57
CA MET A 60 16.90 -6.34 -26.95
C MET A 60 17.69 -6.02 -25.68
N VAL A 61 18.08 -4.76 -25.52
CA VAL A 61 18.76 -4.24 -24.31
C VAL A 61 17.98 -3.08 -23.75
N ILE A 62 18.04 -2.93 -22.42
CA ILE A 62 17.35 -1.82 -21.75
C ILE A 62 18.14 -0.52 -22.01
N ASN A 63 17.48 0.45 -22.66
CA ASN A 63 18.00 1.79 -22.78
C ASN A 63 17.69 2.58 -21.50
N GLN A 64 18.73 2.96 -20.76
CA GLN A 64 18.57 3.66 -19.48
C GLN A 64 18.04 5.08 -19.65
N GLU A 65 18.48 5.81 -20.69
CA GLU A 65 18.04 7.18 -20.95
C GLU A 65 16.57 7.25 -21.33
N LEU A 66 16.12 6.39 -22.27
CA LEU A 66 14.72 6.31 -22.66
C LEU A 66 13.83 5.81 -21.50
N THR A 67 14.35 4.88 -20.70
CA THR A 67 13.63 4.43 -19.49
C THR A 67 13.46 5.57 -18.48
N ALA A 68 14.50 6.36 -18.26
CA ALA A 68 14.41 7.52 -17.35
C ALA A 68 13.44 8.58 -17.88
N ALA A 69 13.46 8.85 -19.20
CA ALA A 69 12.52 9.77 -19.84
C ALA A 69 11.05 9.28 -19.70
N ALA A 70 10.81 7.99 -19.94
CA ALA A 70 9.48 7.41 -19.76
C ALA A 70 9.01 7.43 -18.30
N MET A 71 9.92 7.21 -17.35
CA MET A 71 9.60 7.31 -15.91
C MET A 71 9.27 8.75 -15.50
N GLN A 72 9.97 9.76 -16.07
CA GLN A 72 9.62 11.16 -15.86
C GLN A 72 8.21 11.46 -16.37
N LYS A 73 7.86 10.98 -17.58
CA LYS A 73 6.50 11.12 -18.12
C LYS A 73 5.43 10.42 -17.26
N ALA A 74 5.76 9.28 -16.68
CA ALA A 74 4.89 8.60 -15.73
C ALA A 74 4.60 9.45 -14.48
N GLU A 75 5.60 10.14 -13.96
CA GLU A 75 5.41 11.05 -12.82
C GLU A 75 4.61 12.30 -13.20
N GLU A 76 4.84 12.86 -14.40
CA GLU A 76 4.03 13.97 -14.94
C GLU A 76 2.54 13.57 -15.06
N ILE A 77 2.24 12.37 -15.60
CA ILE A 77 0.88 11.83 -15.68
C ILE A 77 0.27 11.69 -14.28
N ARG A 78 1.01 11.12 -13.33
CA ARG A 78 0.54 10.92 -11.95
C ARG A 78 0.20 12.25 -11.29
N GLN A 79 1.09 13.23 -11.41
CA GLN A 79 0.87 14.55 -10.83
C GLN A 79 -0.30 15.28 -11.47
N ALA A 80 -0.38 15.29 -12.80
CA ALA A 80 -1.48 15.92 -13.52
C ALA A 80 -2.84 15.30 -13.18
N PHE A 81 -2.91 13.98 -12.98
CA PHE A 81 -4.12 13.31 -12.53
C PHE A 81 -4.50 13.69 -11.09
N LEU A 82 -3.53 13.75 -10.18
CA LEU A 82 -3.75 14.17 -8.80
C LEU A 82 -4.27 15.61 -8.75
N ASP A 83 -3.60 16.52 -9.44
CA ASP A 83 -4.01 17.94 -9.48
C ASP A 83 -5.44 18.08 -10.02
N TRP A 84 -5.78 17.34 -11.07
CA TRP A 84 -7.13 17.33 -11.61
C TRP A 84 -8.16 16.75 -10.63
N VAL A 85 -7.82 15.70 -9.88
CA VAL A 85 -8.72 15.12 -8.86
C VAL A 85 -9.00 16.12 -7.75
N TRP A 86 -7.98 16.82 -7.25
CA TRP A 86 -8.11 17.72 -6.11
C TRP A 86 -8.62 19.12 -6.44
N THR A 87 -8.64 19.51 -7.71
CA THR A 87 -9.12 20.83 -8.16
C THR A 87 -10.64 21.00 -8.02
N ASP A 88 -11.40 19.92 -7.97
CA ASP A 88 -12.87 19.91 -7.95
C ASP A 88 -13.36 19.27 -6.65
N ASP A 89 -14.01 20.06 -5.81
CA ASP A 89 -14.49 19.65 -4.49
C ASP A 89 -15.50 18.49 -4.55
N GLU A 90 -16.44 18.54 -5.51
CA GLU A 90 -17.47 17.50 -5.66
C GLU A 90 -16.82 16.15 -6.04
N ARG A 91 -15.85 16.19 -6.95
CA ARG A 91 -15.09 14.99 -7.36
C ARG A 91 -14.28 14.43 -6.20
N ARG A 92 -13.60 15.28 -5.46
CA ARG A 92 -12.83 14.90 -4.27
C ARG A 92 -13.70 14.23 -3.23
N ASP A 93 -14.85 14.84 -2.90
CA ASP A 93 -15.77 14.33 -1.87
C ASP A 93 -16.39 13.00 -2.30
N MET A 94 -16.78 12.87 -3.58
CA MET A 94 -17.27 11.61 -4.13
C MET A 94 -16.23 10.50 -4.05
N LEU A 95 -14.98 10.78 -4.42
CA LEU A 95 -13.91 9.78 -4.37
C LEU A 95 -13.54 9.41 -2.94
N THR A 96 -13.50 10.37 -2.02
CA THR A 96 -13.27 10.15 -0.60
C THR A 96 -14.35 9.26 0.00
N LYS A 97 -15.62 9.55 -0.30
CA LYS A 97 -16.74 8.72 0.15
C LYS A 97 -16.62 7.30 -0.39
N LEU A 98 -16.37 7.13 -1.68
CA LEU A 98 -16.21 5.82 -2.32
C LEU A 98 -15.04 5.03 -1.71
N TYR A 99 -13.92 5.70 -1.43
CA TYR A 99 -12.77 5.07 -0.78
C TYR A 99 -13.09 4.62 0.64
N ASN A 100 -13.73 5.48 1.43
CA ASN A 100 -14.11 5.16 2.79
C ASN A 100 -15.12 4.00 2.85
N GLU A 101 -16.10 3.98 1.96
CA GLU A 101 -17.07 2.88 1.87
C GLU A 101 -16.45 1.53 1.49
N ARG A 102 -15.34 1.54 0.73
CA ARG A 102 -14.70 0.29 0.27
C ARG A 102 -13.57 -0.20 1.15
N PHE A 103 -12.79 0.71 1.72
CA PHE A 103 -11.53 0.37 2.37
C PHE A 103 -11.48 0.73 3.87
N ASN A 104 -12.29 1.69 4.32
CA ASN A 104 -12.32 2.14 5.71
C ASN A 104 -13.56 1.67 6.47
N THR A 105 -14.23 0.61 6.02
CA THR A 105 -15.40 0.03 6.68
C THR A 105 -15.03 -0.83 7.89
N ASN A 106 -13.80 -1.33 7.94
CA ASN A 106 -13.33 -2.12 9.07
C ASN A 106 -12.66 -1.22 10.10
N VAL A 107 -13.36 -0.95 11.18
CA VAL A 107 -12.76 -0.32 12.36
C VAL A 107 -12.14 -1.43 13.21
N PRO A 108 -10.80 -1.53 13.31
CA PRO A 108 -10.19 -2.54 14.16
C PRO A 108 -10.62 -2.28 15.61
N PRO A 109 -11.01 -3.32 16.36
CA PRO A 109 -11.37 -3.18 17.75
C PRO A 109 -10.17 -2.66 18.56
N THR A 110 -10.44 -1.75 19.49
CA THR A 110 -9.45 -1.25 20.45
C THR A 110 -9.64 -1.97 21.78
N TYR A 111 -8.55 -2.44 22.37
CA TYR A 111 -8.57 -3.17 23.62
C TYR A 111 -7.91 -2.34 24.71
N ASP A 112 -8.68 -1.94 25.72
CA ASP A 112 -8.16 -1.25 26.90
C ASP A 112 -8.00 -2.25 28.06
N GLY A 113 -6.76 -2.65 28.31
CA GLY A 113 -6.37 -3.53 29.42
C GLY A 113 -5.92 -2.77 30.69
N SER A 114 -6.17 -1.48 30.80
CA SER A 114 -5.73 -0.64 31.93
C SER A 114 -6.19 -1.20 33.29
N HIS A 115 -7.35 -1.82 33.33
CA HIS A 115 -7.96 -2.45 34.50
C HIS A 115 -7.26 -3.76 34.96
N LEU A 116 -6.40 -4.33 34.13
CA LEU A 116 -5.74 -5.61 34.46
C LEU A 116 -4.68 -5.39 35.56
N GLU A 117 -4.83 -6.18 36.64
CA GLU A 117 -3.85 -6.32 37.70
C GLU A 117 -3.50 -7.81 37.82
N LEU A 118 -2.20 -8.14 37.72
CA LEU A 118 -1.74 -9.53 37.86
C LEU A 118 -1.80 -9.95 39.36
N VAL A 119 -2.94 -10.50 39.74
CA VAL A 119 -3.12 -11.06 41.05
C VAL A 119 -2.19 -12.25 41.26
N ASN A 120 -1.48 -12.32 42.36
CA ASN A 120 -0.46 -13.34 42.70
C ASN A 120 0.84 -13.28 41.88
N ALA A 121 1.09 -12.21 41.13
CA ALA A 121 2.42 -11.94 40.59
C ALA A 121 3.31 -11.27 41.62
N SER A 122 4.63 -11.40 41.46
CA SER A 122 5.58 -10.63 42.28
C SER A 122 5.38 -9.12 42.09
N GLU A 123 5.45 -8.33 43.17
CA GLU A 123 5.37 -6.86 43.12
C GLU A 123 6.41 -6.22 42.19
N ALA A 124 7.51 -6.92 41.89
CA ALA A 124 8.53 -6.49 40.94
C ALA A 124 8.07 -6.56 39.48
N VAL A 125 6.97 -7.29 39.18
CA VAL A 125 6.46 -7.49 37.83
C VAL A 125 5.31 -6.52 37.57
N LYS A 126 5.60 -5.47 36.78
CA LYS A 126 4.58 -4.50 36.35
C LYS A 126 4.43 -4.54 34.84
N LEU A 127 3.22 -4.81 34.36
CA LEU A 127 2.90 -4.74 32.93
C LEU A 127 2.86 -3.30 32.44
N ARG A 128 3.50 -3.06 31.30
CA ARG A 128 3.37 -1.78 30.57
C ARG A 128 1.98 -1.66 29.91
N PRO A 129 1.48 -0.46 29.58
CA PRO A 129 0.15 -0.28 28.99
C PRO A 129 -0.08 -1.15 27.74
N HIS A 130 0.88 -1.19 26.80
CA HIS A 130 0.77 -2.01 25.58
C HIS A 130 0.70 -3.52 25.88
N GLN A 131 1.36 -3.98 26.94
CA GLN A 131 1.28 -5.39 27.38
C GLN A 131 -0.08 -5.70 27.99
N LYS A 132 -0.63 -4.80 28.81
CA LYS A 132 -1.99 -4.94 29.36
C LYS A 132 -3.04 -5.02 28.24
N ASN A 133 -2.94 -4.14 27.24
CA ASN A 133 -3.85 -4.14 26.09
C ASN A 133 -3.73 -5.44 25.29
N ALA A 134 -2.52 -5.93 25.08
CA ALA A 134 -2.27 -7.20 24.39
C ALA A 134 -2.83 -8.41 25.15
N VAL A 135 -2.66 -8.45 26.47
CA VAL A 135 -3.23 -9.49 27.34
C VAL A 135 -4.75 -9.45 27.27
N TRP A 136 -5.35 -8.27 27.38
CA TRP A 136 -6.80 -8.11 27.31
C TRP A 136 -7.37 -8.53 25.96
N ARG A 137 -6.71 -8.14 24.87
CA ARG A 137 -7.05 -8.62 23.53
C ARG A 137 -7.02 -10.14 23.42
N ALA A 138 -5.95 -10.79 23.91
CA ALA A 138 -5.81 -12.23 23.86
C ALA A 138 -6.93 -12.97 24.62
N ILE A 139 -7.36 -12.42 25.75
CA ILE A 139 -8.46 -12.97 26.56
C ILE A 139 -9.79 -12.83 25.83
N GLN A 140 -10.05 -11.68 25.19
CA GLN A 140 -11.33 -11.44 24.52
C GLN A 140 -11.46 -12.20 23.20
N GLU A 141 -10.38 -12.28 22.42
CA GLU A 141 -10.40 -12.96 21.11
C GLU A 141 -10.16 -14.48 21.21
N GLY A 142 -9.63 -14.97 22.33
CA GLY A 142 -9.28 -16.39 22.53
C GLY A 142 -7.98 -16.79 21.82
N THR A 143 -7.69 -16.22 20.67
CA THR A 143 -6.45 -16.42 19.91
C THR A 143 -5.93 -15.08 19.37
N CYS A 144 -4.65 -14.80 19.54
CA CYS A 144 -4.05 -13.59 18.97
C CYS A 144 -2.57 -13.76 18.64
N LEU A 145 -2.06 -12.93 17.73
CA LEU A 145 -0.64 -12.79 17.44
C LEU A 145 -0.08 -11.57 18.16
N PHE A 146 0.96 -11.77 18.96
CA PHE A 146 1.72 -10.67 19.57
C PHE A 146 2.83 -10.20 18.63
N ASP A 147 2.51 -9.33 17.72
CA ASP A 147 3.46 -8.73 16.75
C ASP A 147 4.11 -7.46 17.32
N HIS A 148 4.73 -7.58 18.49
CA HIS A 148 5.49 -6.50 19.10
C HIS A 148 6.97 -6.57 18.66
N VAL A 149 7.65 -5.41 18.68
CA VAL A 149 9.09 -5.33 18.41
C VAL A 149 9.91 -6.19 19.40
N VAL A 150 11.12 -6.54 19.00
CA VAL A 150 12.05 -7.28 19.89
C VAL A 150 12.32 -6.43 21.14
N GLY A 151 12.34 -7.07 22.32
CA GLY A 151 12.53 -6.38 23.60
C GLY A 151 11.27 -5.75 24.23
N ALA A 152 10.09 -5.78 23.57
CA ALA A 152 8.84 -5.27 24.13
C ALA A 152 8.24 -6.12 25.25
N GLY A 153 8.85 -7.26 25.58
CA GLY A 153 8.39 -8.14 26.65
C GLY A 153 7.25 -9.08 26.24
N LYS A 154 7.27 -9.60 25.02
CA LYS A 154 6.29 -10.57 24.51
C LYS A 154 6.08 -11.77 25.44
N THR A 155 7.18 -12.35 25.92
CA THR A 155 7.14 -13.50 26.86
C THR A 155 6.35 -13.16 28.13
N LEU A 156 6.55 -11.97 28.68
CA LEU A 156 5.80 -11.52 29.86
C LEU A 156 4.31 -11.37 29.55
N ALA A 157 3.94 -10.82 28.39
CA ALA A 157 2.56 -10.72 27.95
C ALA A 157 1.91 -12.10 27.77
N CYS A 158 2.62 -13.08 27.17
CA CYS A 158 2.13 -14.47 27.06
C CYS A 158 1.89 -15.11 28.42
N VAL A 159 2.84 -15.00 29.35
CA VAL A 159 2.69 -15.54 30.72
C VAL A 159 1.52 -14.88 31.42
N ALA A 160 1.41 -13.55 31.34
CA ALA A 160 0.31 -12.80 31.95
C ALA A 160 -1.06 -13.23 31.36
N THR A 161 -1.14 -13.48 30.05
CA THR A 161 -2.36 -14.00 29.41
C THR A 161 -2.77 -15.34 30.01
N VAL A 162 -1.85 -16.28 30.15
CA VAL A 162 -2.14 -17.59 30.73
C VAL A 162 -2.58 -17.47 32.19
N MET A 163 -1.90 -16.63 32.98
CA MET A 163 -2.25 -16.40 34.39
C MET A 163 -3.68 -15.85 34.52
N GLU A 164 -4.01 -14.81 33.74
CA GLU A 164 -5.34 -14.19 33.78
C GLU A 164 -6.43 -15.10 33.22
N SER A 165 -6.15 -15.85 32.14
CA SER A 165 -7.08 -16.83 31.59
C SER A 165 -7.40 -17.93 32.61
N LYS A 166 -6.39 -18.40 33.35
CA LYS A 166 -6.59 -19.37 34.44
C LYS A 166 -7.39 -18.77 35.60
N ARG A 167 -7.08 -17.51 35.98
CA ARG A 167 -7.82 -16.83 37.07
C ARG A 167 -9.29 -16.64 36.70
N MET A 168 -9.60 -16.36 35.42
CA MET A 168 -10.95 -16.18 34.91
C MET A 168 -11.69 -17.52 34.63
N GLY A 169 -11.01 -18.66 34.75
CA GLY A 169 -11.63 -19.97 34.53
C GLY A 169 -11.77 -20.38 33.06
N PHE A 170 -10.99 -19.75 32.17
CA PHE A 170 -10.93 -20.14 30.75
C PHE A 170 -9.94 -21.30 30.49
N LEU A 171 -9.07 -21.60 31.47
CA LEU A 171 -8.09 -22.68 31.44
C LEU A 171 -8.17 -23.50 32.72
#